data_71a807943432e2d3f51e9d55a756164c
#
_entry.id   71a807943432e2d3f51e9d55a756164c
#
_cell.length_a   1.000
_cell.length_b   1.000
_cell.length_c   1.000
_cell.angle_alpha   90.00
_cell.angle_beta   90.00
_cell.angle_gamma   90.00
#
_symmetry.space_group_name_H-M   'P 1'
#
loop_
_entity.id
_entity.type
_entity.pdbx_description
1 polymer ?
#
loop_
_entity_poly.entity_id
_entity_poly.type
_entity_poly.pdbx_seq_one_letter_code
_entity_poly.pdbx_strand_id
1 'polypeptide(L)'
;KAAIRDPNPIVFLENEVMYGQTFDVPTDPDFVLPIGKAKVVRAGGDVTITAFSIMVGRALEAAEALAAEGIEAEVIDLRTLRPLDVATLTTSVQKTNRLVSCEEGWPFAGIGAELAATIMEHAFDYLDAPVVRVHGADVPMPYAANLEKLALPQVDNIIAAAKAACYR
;
A
#
# COMPACT_ATOMS: atom_id res chain seq x y z
N LYS A 1 1.39 -18.00 11.53
CA LYS A 1 2.39 -19.09 11.70
C LYS A 1 3.83 -18.54 11.68
N ALA A 2 4.18 -17.65 10.73
CA ALA A 2 5.50 -17.05 10.66
C ALA A 2 5.85 -16.30 11.96
N ALA A 3 4.96 -15.42 12.41
CA ALA A 3 5.15 -14.63 13.64
C ALA A 3 5.30 -15.53 14.89
N ILE A 4 4.57 -16.64 14.97
CA ILE A 4 4.67 -17.59 16.09
C ILE A 4 6.00 -18.37 16.07
N ARG A 5 6.55 -18.62 14.87
CA ARG A 5 7.79 -19.38 14.69
C ARG A 5 9.04 -18.53 14.72
N ASP A 6 8.91 -17.20 14.61
CA ASP A 6 10.05 -16.30 14.66
C ASP A 6 10.55 -16.15 16.11
N PRO A 7 11.87 -16.25 16.36
CA PRO A 7 12.44 -16.16 17.71
C PRO A 7 12.45 -14.72 18.26
N ASN A 8 12.16 -13.73 17.44
CA ASN A 8 12.14 -12.32 17.85
C ASN A 8 10.73 -11.88 18.28
N PRO A 9 10.61 -10.81 19.06
CA PRO A 9 9.32 -10.17 19.32
C PRO A 9 8.68 -9.66 18.02
N ILE A 10 7.44 -10.11 17.75
CA ILE A 10 6.67 -9.71 16.57
C ILE A 10 5.45 -8.92 17.03
N VAL A 11 5.29 -7.71 16.46
CA VAL A 11 4.04 -6.95 16.56
C VAL A 11 3.17 -7.33 15.35
N PHE A 12 2.06 -7.99 15.62
CA PHE A 12 1.11 -8.45 14.60
C PHE A 12 -0.17 -7.62 14.71
N LEU A 13 -0.42 -6.76 13.71
CA LEU A 13 -1.57 -5.86 13.68
C LEU A 13 -2.66 -6.44 12.77
N GLU A 14 -3.88 -6.46 13.27
CA GLU A 14 -5.06 -6.92 12.55
C GLU A 14 -6.06 -5.77 12.38
N ASN A 15 -6.72 -5.72 11.23
CA ASN A 15 -7.80 -4.76 11.00
C ASN A 15 -9.14 -5.49 11.25
N GLU A 16 -9.84 -5.10 12.32
CA GLU A 16 -11.08 -5.74 12.77
C GLU A 16 -12.21 -5.67 11.70
N VAL A 17 -12.26 -4.60 10.93
CA VAL A 17 -13.26 -4.44 9.86
C VAL A 17 -13.11 -5.52 8.76
N MET A 18 -11.91 -6.07 8.60
CA MET A 18 -11.65 -7.15 7.63
C MET A 18 -12.11 -8.53 8.10
N TYR A 19 -12.50 -8.72 9.36
CA TYR A 19 -12.91 -10.05 9.85
C TYR A 19 -14.18 -10.58 9.18
N GLY A 20 -15.00 -9.71 8.57
CA GLY A 20 -16.15 -10.11 7.77
C GLY A 20 -15.82 -10.55 6.35
N GLN A 21 -14.57 -10.45 5.93
CA GLN A 21 -14.13 -10.78 4.57
C GLN A 21 -13.61 -12.22 4.49
N THR A 22 -13.80 -12.86 3.34
CA THR A 22 -13.34 -14.22 3.08
C THR A 22 -12.26 -14.18 1.99
N PHE A 23 -11.16 -14.90 2.23
CA PHE A 23 -10.01 -14.98 1.32
C PHE A 23 -9.62 -16.43 1.10
N ASP A 24 -9.10 -16.72 -0.10
CA ASP A 24 -8.45 -18.00 -0.38
C ASP A 24 -7.17 -18.13 0.44
N VAL A 25 -6.99 -19.29 1.06
CA VAL A 25 -5.81 -19.62 1.85
C VAL A 25 -5.12 -20.87 1.31
N PRO A 26 -3.78 -20.95 1.39
CA PRO A 26 -3.07 -22.19 1.08
C PRO A 26 -3.53 -23.33 1.98
N THR A 27 -3.84 -24.46 1.37
CA THR A 27 -4.28 -25.68 2.09
C THR A 27 -3.14 -26.47 2.69
N ASP A 28 -1.90 -26.22 2.28
CA ASP A 28 -0.71 -26.84 2.84
C ASP A 28 -0.54 -26.48 4.33
N PRO A 29 -0.57 -27.45 5.25
CA PRO A 29 -0.41 -27.20 6.68
C PRO A 29 0.96 -26.64 7.04
N ASP A 30 1.99 -26.89 6.22
CA ASP A 30 3.36 -26.42 6.43
C ASP A 30 3.64 -25.07 5.77
N PHE A 31 2.70 -24.54 5.01
CA PHE A 31 2.85 -23.22 4.40
C PHE A 31 3.11 -22.14 5.45
N VAL A 32 4.19 -21.40 5.26
CA VAL A 32 4.59 -20.25 6.09
C VAL A 32 4.84 -19.04 5.19
N LEU A 33 4.09 -17.99 5.41
CA LEU A 33 4.31 -16.72 4.70
C LEU A 33 5.59 -16.06 5.22
N PRO A 34 6.59 -15.77 4.37
CA PRO A 34 7.83 -15.15 4.82
C PRO A 34 7.62 -13.71 5.30
N ILE A 35 8.16 -13.39 6.48
CA ILE A 35 8.22 -12.02 7.00
C ILE A 35 9.19 -11.20 6.13
N GLY A 36 8.86 -9.93 5.87
CA GLY A 36 9.70 -9.05 5.07
C GLY A 36 9.58 -9.27 3.55
N LYS A 37 8.51 -9.94 3.10
CA LYS A 37 8.21 -10.12 1.68
C LYS A 37 6.87 -9.52 1.32
N ALA A 38 6.91 -8.51 0.45
CA ALA A 38 5.74 -7.92 -0.18
C ALA A 38 5.16 -8.84 -1.27
N LYS A 39 3.95 -8.53 -1.71
CA LYS A 39 3.30 -9.24 -2.81
C LYS A 39 2.78 -8.25 -3.84
N VAL A 40 3.18 -8.42 -5.09
CA VAL A 40 2.47 -7.80 -6.21
C VAL A 40 1.13 -8.52 -6.35
N VAL A 41 0.04 -7.82 -6.01
CA VAL A 41 -1.33 -8.36 -6.06
C VAL A 41 -2.02 -8.03 -7.38
N ARG A 42 -1.57 -7.00 -8.08
CA ARG A 42 -1.95 -6.65 -9.44
C ARG A 42 -0.72 -6.15 -10.19
N ALA A 43 -0.46 -6.69 -11.38
CA ALA A 43 0.60 -6.18 -12.25
C ALA A 43 0.15 -4.93 -13.00
N GLY A 44 1.07 -4.00 -13.24
CA GLY A 44 0.84 -2.78 -14.01
C GLY A 44 2.15 -2.16 -14.48
N GLY A 45 2.09 -1.14 -15.32
CA GLY A 45 3.27 -0.52 -15.94
C GLY A 45 3.35 1.00 -15.80
N ASP A 46 2.28 1.68 -15.38
CA ASP A 46 2.22 3.15 -15.42
C ASP A 46 2.48 3.81 -14.07
N VAL A 47 2.08 3.17 -12.98
CA VAL A 47 2.26 3.68 -11.61
C VAL A 47 2.29 2.53 -10.61
N THR A 48 3.16 2.60 -9.61
CA THR A 48 3.16 1.70 -8.46
C THR A 48 2.28 2.28 -7.37
N ILE A 49 1.36 1.47 -6.84
CA ILE A 49 0.54 1.80 -5.66
C ILE A 49 0.92 0.82 -4.55
N THR A 50 1.45 1.31 -3.44
CA THR A 50 1.73 0.49 -2.26
C THR A 50 0.66 0.66 -1.22
N ALA A 51 0.25 -0.44 -0.61
CA ALA A 51 -0.77 -0.46 0.42
C ALA A 51 -0.53 -1.60 1.41
N PHE A 52 -1.21 -1.59 2.52
CA PHE A 52 -1.28 -2.68 3.49
C PHE A 52 -2.64 -2.68 4.19
N SER A 53 -2.97 -3.81 4.81
CA SER A 53 -4.24 -3.98 5.53
C SER A 53 -5.45 -3.68 4.61
N ILE A 54 -6.48 -3.02 5.10
CA ILE A 54 -7.70 -2.69 4.35
C ILE A 54 -7.43 -1.83 3.10
N MET A 55 -6.35 -1.05 3.10
CA MET A 55 -6.00 -0.20 1.95
C MET A 55 -5.64 -0.99 0.69
N VAL A 56 -5.26 -2.27 0.83
CA VAL A 56 -4.98 -3.13 -0.34
C VAL A 56 -6.25 -3.33 -1.19
N GLY A 57 -7.38 -3.59 -0.56
CA GLY A 57 -8.68 -3.71 -1.26
C GLY A 57 -9.04 -2.41 -1.98
N ARG A 58 -8.93 -1.25 -1.29
CA ARG A 58 -9.19 0.07 -1.89
C ARG A 58 -8.24 0.38 -3.05
N ALA A 59 -6.96 -0.02 -2.93
CA ALA A 59 -5.99 0.15 -4.01
C ALA A 59 -6.31 -0.71 -5.23
N LEU A 60 -6.81 -1.93 -5.04
CA LEU A 60 -7.28 -2.79 -6.15
C LEU A 60 -8.51 -2.21 -6.85
N GLU A 61 -9.50 -1.73 -6.09
CA GLU A 61 -10.67 -1.04 -6.66
C GLU A 61 -10.27 0.22 -7.46
N ALA A 62 -9.33 1.02 -6.91
CA ALA A 62 -8.79 2.17 -7.62
C ALA A 62 -8.06 1.77 -8.91
N ALA A 63 -7.27 0.69 -8.86
CA ALA A 63 -6.54 0.20 -10.02
C ALA A 63 -7.47 -0.32 -11.15
N GLU A 64 -8.61 -0.91 -10.81
CA GLU A 64 -9.63 -1.30 -11.78
C GLU A 64 -10.26 -0.07 -12.47
N ALA A 65 -10.60 0.96 -11.68
CA ALA A 65 -11.14 2.20 -12.23
C ALA A 65 -10.11 2.93 -13.12
N LEU A 66 -8.85 2.97 -12.70
CA LEU A 66 -7.74 3.57 -13.47
C LEU A 66 -7.51 2.83 -14.80
N ALA A 67 -7.60 1.50 -14.82
CA ALA A 67 -7.45 0.69 -16.03
C ALA A 67 -8.53 1.02 -17.07
N ALA A 68 -9.77 1.28 -16.63
CA ALA A 68 -10.84 1.73 -17.53
C ALA A 68 -10.54 3.09 -18.19
N GLU A 69 -9.63 3.88 -17.60
CA GLU A 69 -9.15 5.16 -18.15
C GLU A 69 -7.77 5.05 -18.81
N GLY A 70 -7.23 3.83 -18.97
CA GLY A 70 -5.96 3.55 -19.66
C GLY A 70 -4.73 3.83 -18.79
N ILE A 71 -4.83 3.69 -17.46
CA ILE A 71 -3.71 3.73 -16.52
C ILE A 71 -3.57 2.36 -15.85
N GLU A 72 -2.50 1.64 -16.16
CA GLU A 72 -2.23 0.31 -15.61
C GLU A 72 -1.40 0.41 -14.32
N ALA A 73 -2.10 0.43 -13.20
CA ALA A 73 -1.47 0.49 -11.89
C ALA A 73 -0.99 -0.89 -11.41
N GLU A 74 0.28 -0.96 -10.97
CA GLU A 74 0.79 -2.09 -10.20
C GLU A 74 0.47 -1.90 -8.73
N VAL A 75 -0.21 -2.87 -8.12
CA VAL A 75 -0.57 -2.81 -6.70
C VAL A 75 0.29 -3.77 -5.91
N ILE A 76 0.96 -3.25 -4.88
CA ILE A 76 1.83 -4.00 -3.97
C ILE A 76 1.22 -4.00 -2.57
N ASP A 77 0.91 -5.19 -2.07
CA ASP A 77 0.63 -5.43 -0.65
C ASP A 77 1.96 -5.55 0.10
N LEU A 78 2.26 -4.59 0.96
CA LEU A 78 3.50 -4.55 1.74
C LEU A 78 3.59 -5.69 2.73
N ARG A 79 2.48 -6.14 3.32
CA ARG A 79 2.38 -7.21 4.34
C ARG A 79 3.19 -6.95 5.59
N THR A 80 4.44 -6.51 5.44
CA THR A 80 5.37 -6.23 6.52
C THR A 80 5.91 -4.82 6.38
N LEU A 81 5.81 -4.03 7.44
CA LEU A 81 6.37 -2.67 7.46
C LEU A 81 7.82 -2.64 7.96
N ARG A 82 8.16 -3.61 8.83
CA ARG A 82 9.53 -3.80 9.31
C ARG A 82 9.78 -5.30 9.59
N PRO A 83 10.72 -5.94 8.86
CA PRO A 83 11.50 -5.40 7.75
C PRO A 83 10.65 -5.07 6.52
N LEU A 84 11.00 -4.00 5.80
CA LEU A 84 10.38 -3.60 4.54
C LEU A 84 11.04 -4.36 3.37
N ASP A 85 10.25 -4.80 2.39
CA ASP A 85 10.77 -5.42 1.16
C ASP A 85 11.19 -4.34 0.13
N VAL A 86 12.30 -3.67 0.41
CA VAL A 86 12.85 -2.59 -0.43
C VAL A 86 13.11 -3.07 -1.86
N ALA A 87 13.56 -4.32 -2.03
CA ALA A 87 13.87 -4.87 -3.35
C ALA A 87 12.63 -4.95 -4.26
N THR A 88 11.50 -5.43 -3.73
CA THR A 88 10.24 -5.48 -4.49
C THR A 88 9.76 -4.08 -4.86
N LEU A 89 9.83 -3.12 -3.93
CA LEU A 89 9.44 -1.73 -4.16
C LEU A 89 10.31 -1.07 -5.23
N THR A 90 11.62 -1.18 -5.09
CA THR A 90 12.58 -0.63 -6.05
C THR A 90 12.37 -1.19 -7.46
N THR A 91 12.21 -2.51 -7.58
CA THR A 91 11.95 -3.17 -8.88
C THR A 91 10.66 -2.65 -9.52
N SER A 92 9.61 -2.46 -8.75
CA SER A 92 8.36 -1.92 -9.25
C SER A 92 8.50 -0.47 -9.72
N VAL A 93 9.13 0.39 -8.90
CA VAL A 93 9.34 1.80 -9.25
C VAL A 93 10.25 1.94 -10.46
N GLN A 94 11.29 1.10 -10.61
CA GLN A 94 12.14 1.08 -11.81
C GLN A 94 11.36 0.77 -13.10
N LYS A 95 10.27 0.04 -12.99
CA LYS A 95 9.38 -0.28 -14.12
C LYS A 95 8.35 0.82 -14.39
N THR A 96 7.72 1.34 -13.35
CA THR A 96 6.57 2.25 -13.46
C THR A 96 6.93 3.73 -13.39
N ASN A 97 8.11 4.06 -12.88
CA ASN A 97 8.67 5.40 -12.70
C ASN A 97 7.86 6.32 -11.75
N ARG A 98 6.84 5.79 -11.08
CA ARG A 98 5.92 6.57 -10.23
C ARG A 98 5.49 5.76 -9.02
N LEU A 99 5.35 6.43 -7.89
CA LEU A 99 4.91 5.80 -6.64
C LEU A 99 3.79 6.60 -5.97
N VAL A 100 2.71 5.88 -5.63
CA VAL A 100 1.67 6.32 -4.71
C VAL A 100 1.70 5.41 -3.49
N SER A 101 1.85 5.96 -2.29
CA SER A 101 1.75 5.19 -1.04
C SER A 101 0.39 5.41 -0.38
N CYS A 102 -0.25 4.34 0.08
CA CYS A 102 -1.58 4.38 0.68
C CYS A 102 -1.56 3.83 2.10
N GLU A 103 -2.00 4.65 3.06
CA GLU A 103 -2.11 4.29 4.47
C GLU A 103 -3.34 4.96 5.11
N GLU A 104 -3.92 4.39 6.16
CA GLU A 104 -4.99 5.04 6.93
C GLU A 104 -4.44 5.98 8.02
N GLY A 105 -3.16 5.83 8.34
CA GLY A 105 -2.47 6.64 9.33
C GLY A 105 -2.37 8.11 8.96
N TRP A 106 -1.90 8.91 9.90
CA TRP A 106 -1.65 10.33 9.70
C TRP A 106 -0.46 10.58 8.78
N PRO A 107 -0.40 11.72 8.07
CA PRO A 107 0.72 12.04 7.19
C PRO A 107 2.03 12.25 7.95
N PHE A 108 1.95 12.82 9.16
CA PHE A 108 3.14 13.09 9.96
C PHE A 108 3.68 11.79 10.57
N ALA A 109 4.94 11.48 10.29
CA ALA A 109 5.62 10.25 10.71
C ALA A 109 4.93 8.93 10.30
N GLY A 110 4.03 8.97 9.29
CA GLY A 110 3.44 7.78 8.71
C GLY A 110 4.42 6.98 7.84
N ILE A 111 4.08 5.72 7.55
CA ILE A 111 4.95 4.82 6.77
C ILE A 111 5.20 5.34 5.35
N GLY A 112 4.28 6.12 4.78
CA GLY A 112 4.49 6.76 3.48
C GLY A 112 5.66 7.73 3.45
N ALA A 113 6.04 8.33 4.58
CA ALA A 113 7.26 9.16 4.66
C ALA A 113 8.52 8.29 4.57
N GLU A 114 8.54 7.13 5.24
CA GLU A 114 9.63 6.16 5.15
C GLU A 114 9.74 5.56 3.74
N LEU A 115 8.60 5.22 3.11
CA LEU A 115 8.58 4.74 1.72
C LEU A 115 9.15 5.78 0.75
N ALA A 116 8.77 7.05 0.91
CA ALA A 116 9.29 8.14 0.07
C ALA A 116 10.83 8.29 0.25
N ALA A 117 11.32 8.28 1.49
CA ALA A 117 12.76 8.35 1.77
C ALA A 117 13.50 7.14 1.18
N THR A 118 12.99 5.93 1.41
CA THR A 118 13.56 4.68 0.88
C THR A 118 13.66 4.70 -0.65
N ILE A 119 12.62 5.15 -1.35
CA ILE A 119 12.64 5.22 -2.81
C ILE A 119 13.58 6.33 -3.32
N MET A 120 13.69 7.44 -2.60
CA MET A 120 14.70 8.45 -2.90
C MET A 120 16.13 7.91 -2.77
N GLU A 121 16.40 7.03 -1.81
CA GLU A 121 17.72 6.42 -1.63
C GLU A 121 18.04 5.35 -2.68
N HIS A 122 17.04 4.58 -3.13
CA HIS A 122 17.27 3.37 -3.92
C HIS A 122 16.80 3.44 -5.38
N ALA A 123 15.96 4.40 -5.73
CA ALA A 123 15.34 4.49 -7.05
C ALA A 123 15.09 5.94 -7.54
N PHE A 124 15.81 6.92 -6.99
CA PHE A 124 15.64 8.33 -7.38
C PHE A 124 15.74 8.56 -8.89
N ASP A 125 16.74 7.97 -9.52
CA ASP A 125 17.02 8.15 -10.97
C ASP A 125 15.90 7.60 -11.88
N TYR A 126 14.94 6.87 -11.30
CA TYR A 126 13.82 6.29 -12.04
C TYR A 126 12.50 7.06 -11.82
N LEU A 127 12.48 8.04 -10.90
CA LEU A 127 11.25 8.77 -10.61
C LEU A 127 10.97 9.86 -11.64
N ASP A 128 9.81 9.77 -12.31
CA ASP A 128 9.27 10.80 -13.18
C ASP A 128 8.41 11.83 -12.44
N ALA A 129 8.00 11.51 -11.22
CA ALA A 129 7.17 12.37 -10.38
C ALA A 129 7.55 12.22 -8.90
N PRO A 130 7.28 13.22 -8.06
CA PRO A 130 7.37 13.05 -6.61
C PRO A 130 6.52 11.90 -6.13
N VAL A 131 6.95 11.22 -5.06
CA VAL A 131 6.12 10.21 -4.38
C VAL A 131 4.86 10.88 -3.84
N VAL A 132 3.69 10.42 -4.29
CA VAL A 132 2.40 10.93 -3.82
C VAL A 132 1.93 10.06 -2.65
N ARG A 133 1.47 10.70 -1.58
CA ARG A 133 1.04 10.01 -0.37
C ARG A 133 -0.45 10.19 -0.16
N VAL A 134 -1.18 9.08 -0.11
CA VAL A 134 -2.59 9.00 0.28
C VAL A 134 -2.65 8.52 1.72
N HIS A 135 -3.22 9.31 2.59
CA HIS A 135 -3.20 9.10 4.05
C HIS A 135 -4.49 9.60 4.70
N GLY A 136 -4.71 9.24 5.96
CA GLY A 136 -5.79 9.81 6.76
C GLY A 136 -5.61 11.31 7.02
N ALA A 137 -6.70 11.99 7.33
CA ALA A 137 -6.64 13.37 7.77
C ALA A 137 -5.88 13.48 9.10
N ASP A 138 -5.09 14.56 9.26
CA ASP A 138 -4.33 14.81 10.49
C ASP A 138 -5.24 15.40 11.58
N VAL A 139 -6.18 14.60 12.02
CA VAL A 139 -7.17 14.91 13.06
C VAL A 139 -7.40 13.69 13.95
N PRO A 140 -7.82 13.86 15.20
CA PRO A 140 -8.32 12.75 16.00
C PRO A 140 -9.48 12.05 15.28
N MET A 141 -9.51 10.69 15.30
CA MET A 141 -10.56 9.94 14.62
C MET A 141 -11.94 10.30 15.18
N PRO A 142 -12.83 10.87 14.35
CA PRO A 142 -14.17 11.23 14.79
C PRO A 142 -15.04 10.00 14.98
N TYR A 143 -15.97 10.07 15.92
CA TYR A 143 -16.90 8.97 16.20
C TYR A 143 -18.06 8.86 15.20
N ALA A 144 -18.51 9.99 14.67
CA ALA A 144 -19.62 10.01 13.72
C ALA A 144 -19.21 9.43 12.36
N ALA A 145 -19.96 8.44 11.85
CA ALA A 145 -19.61 7.69 10.64
C ALA A 145 -19.37 8.57 9.38
N ASN A 146 -20.11 9.66 9.23
CA ASN A 146 -19.90 10.61 8.12
C ASN A 146 -18.57 11.36 8.24
N LEU A 147 -18.16 11.72 9.44
CA LEU A 147 -16.87 12.38 9.70
C LEU A 147 -15.71 11.38 9.64
N GLU A 148 -15.90 10.16 10.15
CA GLU A 148 -14.92 9.06 10.01
C GLU A 148 -14.62 8.80 8.53
N LYS A 149 -15.66 8.72 7.69
CA LYS A 149 -15.48 8.54 6.24
C LYS A 149 -14.66 9.68 5.61
N LEU A 150 -14.80 10.91 6.08
CA LEU A 150 -14.02 12.07 5.62
C LEU A 150 -12.58 12.04 6.16
N ALA A 151 -12.36 11.45 7.32
CA ALA A 151 -11.05 11.36 7.93
C ALA A 151 -10.19 10.23 7.33
N LEU A 152 -10.82 9.20 6.78
CA LEU A 152 -10.13 8.04 6.19
C LEU A 152 -10.01 8.19 4.67
N PRO A 153 -8.86 7.79 4.07
CA PRO A 153 -8.69 7.85 2.63
C PRO A 153 -9.64 6.88 1.92
N GLN A 154 -10.21 7.32 0.83
CA GLN A 154 -11.17 6.58 0.01
C GLN A 154 -10.55 6.21 -1.35
N VAL A 155 -11.22 5.36 -2.11
CA VAL A 155 -10.81 4.95 -3.46
C VAL A 155 -10.56 6.14 -4.38
N ASP A 156 -11.43 7.16 -4.34
CA ASP A 156 -11.29 8.38 -5.15
C ASP A 156 -9.99 9.16 -4.85
N ASN A 157 -9.52 9.12 -3.60
CA ASN A 157 -8.26 9.76 -3.23
C ASN A 157 -7.07 9.05 -3.87
N ILE A 158 -7.11 7.72 -3.97
CA ILE A 158 -6.07 6.91 -4.63
C ILE A 158 -6.09 7.17 -6.13
N ILE A 159 -7.27 7.20 -6.76
CA ILE A 159 -7.42 7.51 -8.18
C ILE A 159 -6.85 8.90 -8.49
N ALA A 160 -7.23 9.90 -7.73
CA ALA A 160 -6.72 11.27 -7.90
C ALA A 160 -5.20 11.35 -7.74
N ALA A 161 -4.63 10.65 -6.75
CA ALA A 161 -3.20 10.59 -6.51
C ALA A 161 -2.44 9.90 -7.68
N ALA A 162 -2.97 8.79 -8.19
CA ALA A 162 -2.38 8.08 -9.32
C ALA A 162 -2.42 8.91 -10.60
N LYS A 163 -3.54 9.57 -10.89
CA LYS A 163 -3.66 10.51 -12.02
C LYS A 163 -2.67 11.68 -11.90
N ALA A 164 -2.55 12.27 -10.74
CA ALA A 164 -1.59 13.34 -10.49
C ALA A 164 -0.14 12.87 -10.71
N ALA A 165 0.22 11.67 -10.25
CA ALA A 165 1.53 11.09 -10.50
C ALA A 165 1.78 10.80 -11.99
N CYS A 166 0.72 10.51 -12.75
CA CYS A 166 0.77 10.27 -14.20
C CYS A 166 0.56 11.53 -15.04
N TYR A 167 0.41 12.71 -14.43
CA TYR A 167 0.14 13.98 -15.11
C TYR A 167 -1.14 13.95 -15.97
N ARG A 168 -2.18 13.29 -15.47
CA ARG A 168 -3.50 13.16 -16.15
C ARG A 168 -4.66 13.67 -15.30
#